data_0df775421e201b5e153579e47305aeb4
#
_entry.id   0df775421e201b5e153579e47305aeb4
#
_cell.length_a   1.000
_cell.length_b   1.000
_cell.length_c   1.000
_cell.angle_alpha   90.00
_cell.angle_beta   90.00
_cell.angle_gamma   90.00
#
_symmetry.space_group_name_H-M   'P 1'
#
loop_
_entity.id
_entity.type
_entity.pdbx_description
1 polymer ?
#
loop_
_entity_poly.entity_id
_entity_poly.type
_entity_poly.pdbx_seq_one_letter_code
_entity_poly.pdbx_strand_id
1 'polypeptide(L)'
;TIADYYFVKSLIFARVTLADDEFALYRQLFDIIWQQIPLPTLYVYLHSSVDRLMSNIAMRGREYEQSISPEYLTDIQPSYREYFKTADKFPIVVVDTTKLDFVQNAADYNYLKDIVLRRTYPIGVTYL
;
A
#
# COMPACT_ATOMS: atom_id res chain seq x y z
N THR A 1 -0.68 1.53 -18.08
CA THR A 1 -1.30 0.42 -17.32
C THR A 1 -1.42 0.82 -15.86
N ILE A 2 -2.57 0.54 -15.26
CA ILE A 2 -2.80 0.69 -13.83
C ILE A 2 -2.87 -0.73 -13.24
N ALA A 3 -2.10 -0.96 -12.17
CA ALA A 3 -2.08 -2.23 -11.46
C ALA A 3 -2.53 -2.02 -10.01
N ASP A 4 -3.36 -2.91 -9.51
CA ASP A 4 -3.84 -2.92 -8.13
C ASP A 4 -2.86 -3.62 -7.17
N TYR A 5 -1.84 -4.27 -7.69
CA TYR A 5 -0.83 -4.98 -6.91
C TYR A 5 0.56 -4.65 -7.42
N TYR A 6 1.47 -4.36 -6.49
CA TYR A 6 2.88 -4.20 -6.80
C TYR A 6 3.73 -5.12 -5.92
N PHE A 7 4.80 -5.65 -6.48
CA PHE A 7 5.60 -6.73 -5.88
C PHE A 7 6.11 -6.41 -4.47
N VAL A 8 6.40 -5.14 -4.18
CA VAL A 8 6.84 -4.68 -2.86
C VAL A 8 5.86 -5.05 -1.75
N LYS A 9 4.56 -5.12 -2.05
CA LYS A 9 3.55 -5.52 -1.06
C LYS A 9 3.87 -6.87 -0.45
N SER A 10 4.38 -7.81 -1.23
CA SER A 10 4.74 -9.15 -0.72
C SER A 10 5.86 -9.09 0.33
N LEU A 11 6.84 -8.21 0.15
CA LEU A 11 7.92 -8.03 1.11
C LEU A 11 7.40 -7.44 2.43
N ILE A 12 6.51 -6.45 2.35
CA ILE A 12 5.93 -5.80 3.53
C ILE A 12 5.12 -6.80 4.36
N PHE A 13 4.29 -7.61 3.70
CA PHE A 13 3.50 -8.64 4.38
C PHE A 13 4.38 -9.76 4.95
N ALA A 14 5.43 -10.16 4.24
CA ALA A 14 6.38 -11.16 4.74
C ALA A 14 7.10 -10.68 6.00
N ARG A 15 7.45 -9.38 6.07
CA ARG A 15 8.08 -8.80 7.26
C ARG A 15 7.23 -8.95 8.51
N VAL A 16 5.91 -8.84 8.39
CA VAL A 16 4.98 -8.93 9.52
C VAL A 16 4.66 -10.39 9.88
N THR A 17 4.62 -11.29 8.89
CA THR A 17 4.10 -12.65 9.07
C THR A 17 5.16 -13.72 9.28
N LEU A 18 6.40 -13.51 8.83
CA LEU A 18 7.47 -14.50 8.91
C LEU A 18 8.35 -14.27 10.14
N ALA A 19 8.94 -15.35 10.64
CA ALA A 19 10.00 -15.28 11.64
C ALA A 19 11.26 -14.64 11.03
N ASP A 20 12.16 -14.14 11.87
CA ASP A 20 13.32 -13.36 11.40
C ASP A 20 14.23 -14.12 10.42
N ASP A 21 14.48 -15.41 10.67
CA ASP A 21 15.28 -16.27 9.80
C ASP A 21 14.57 -16.56 8.47
N GLU A 22 13.27 -16.80 8.52
CA GLU A 22 12.43 -17.00 7.34
C GLU A 22 12.36 -15.71 6.51
N PHE A 23 12.20 -14.57 7.17
CA PHE A 23 12.20 -13.27 6.48
C PHE A 23 13.54 -12.97 5.81
N ALA A 24 14.66 -13.28 6.46
CA ALA A 24 15.98 -13.09 5.89
C ALA A 24 16.16 -13.88 4.58
N LEU A 25 15.69 -15.13 4.55
CA LEU A 25 15.68 -15.95 3.33
C LEU A 25 14.75 -15.38 2.26
N TYR A 26 13.55 -14.97 2.65
CA TYR A 26 12.59 -14.34 1.75
C TYR A 26 13.16 -13.06 1.13
N ARG A 27 13.86 -12.25 1.92
CA ARG A 27 14.49 -11.01 1.45
C ARG A 27 15.56 -11.29 0.39
N GLN A 28 16.36 -12.32 0.54
CA GLN A 28 17.34 -12.70 -0.47
C GLN A 28 16.67 -13.08 -1.80
N LEU A 29 15.62 -13.88 -1.74
CA LEU A 29 14.85 -14.24 -2.92
C LEU A 29 14.18 -13.02 -3.55
N PHE A 30 13.61 -12.15 -2.74
CA PHE A 30 13.00 -10.90 -3.19
C PHE A 30 14.01 -10.03 -3.96
N ASP A 31 15.21 -9.85 -3.44
CA ASP A 31 16.22 -9.00 -4.07
C ASP A 31 16.63 -9.53 -5.45
N ILE A 32 16.68 -10.85 -5.63
CA ILE A 32 16.96 -11.47 -6.92
C ILE A 32 15.84 -11.18 -7.93
N ILE A 33 14.59 -11.36 -7.53
CA ILE A 33 13.42 -11.15 -8.40
C ILE A 33 13.22 -9.65 -8.66
N TRP A 34 13.46 -8.80 -7.66
CA TRP A 34 13.28 -7.35 -7.75
C TRP A 34 14.05 -6.72 -8.91
N GLN A 35 15.25 -7.21 -9.18
CA GLN A 35 16.09 -6.73 -10.29
C GLN A 35 15.46 -6.96 -11.66
N GLN A 36 14.51 -7.88 -11.77
CA GLN A 36 13.80 -8.23 -13.02
C GLN A 36 12.49 -7.47 -13.19
N ILE A 37 12.03 -6.74 -12.17
CA ILE A 37 10.72 -6.08 -12.18
C ILE A 37 10.85 -4.64 -12.65
N PRO A 38 10.02 -4.21 -13.63
CA PRO A 38 10.01 -2.80 -14.05
C PRO A 38 9.58 -1.88 -12.90
N LEU A 39 10.23 -0.72 -12.80
CA LEU A 39 9.83 0.28 -11.82
C LEU A 39 8.51 0.96 -12.23
N PRO A 40 7.64 1.28 -11.28
CA PRO A 40 6.41 2.01 -11.58
C PRO A 40 6.74 3.48 -11.92
N THR A 41 5.93 4.07 -12.78
CA THR A 41 5.98 5.51 -13.03
C THR A 41 5.49 6.31 -11.83
N LEU A 42 4.51 5.78 -11.12
CA LEU A 42 3.95 6.33 -9.90
C LEU A 42 3.42 5.20 -9.03
N TYR A 43 3.77 5.23 -7.75
CA TYR A 43 3.20 4.33 -6.75
C TYR A 43 2.25 5.13 -5.87
N VAL A 44 0.99 4.75 -5.83
CA VAL A 44 -0.03 5.40 -5.01
C VAL A 44 -0.39 4.49 -3.85
N TYR A 45 -0.16 4.95 -2.64
CA TYR A 45 -0.56 4.25 -1.42
C TYR A 45 -1.80 4.92 -0.83
N LEU A 46 -2.89 4.19 -0.81
CA LEU A 46 -4.15 4.64 -0.23
C LEU A 46 -4.14 4.30 1.27
N HIS A 47 -3.79 5.28 2.09
CA HIS A 47 -3.78 5.14 3.54
C HIS A 47 -5.20 5.29 4.10
N SER A 48 -5.54 4.47 5.07
CA SER A 48 -6.78 4.61 5.84
C SER A 48 -6.54 4.22 7.29
N SER A 49 -7.32 4.77 8.22
CA SER A 49 -7.25 4.36 9.62
C SER A 49 -7.63 2.88 9.77
N VAL A 50 -7.11 2.23 10.82
CA VAL A 50 -7.46 0.83 11.12
C VAL A 50 -8.96 0.66 11.31
N ASP A 51 -9.62 1.58 12.01
CA ASP A 51 -11.09 1.56 12.21
C ASP A 51 -11.83 1.60 10.87
N ARG A 52 -11.41 2.47 9.96
CA ARG A 52 -12.02 2.55 8.62
C ARG A 52 -11.77 1.27 7.81
N LEU A 53 -10.58 0.70 7.88
CA LEU A 53 -10.25 -0.56 7.21
C LEU A 53 -11.12 -1.70 7.74
N MET A 54 -11.28 -1.81 9.05
CA MET A 54 -12.14 -2.82 9.66
C MET A 54 -13.60 -2.66 9.23
N SER A 55 -14.09 -1.43 9.18
CA SER A 55 -15.43 -1.11 8.68
C SER A 55 -15.61 -1.52 7.22
N ASN A 56 -14.63 -1.23 6.37
CA ASN A 56 -14.66 -1.62 4.95
C ASN A 56 -14.64 -3.14 4.77
N ILE A 57 -13.84 -3.85 5.55
CA ILE A 57 -13.77 -5.32 5.54
C ILE A 57 -15.13 -5.92 5.92
N ALA A 58 -15.75 -5.42 7.00
CA ALA A 58 -17.06 -5.89 7.44
C ALA A 58 -18.13 -5.63 6.36
N MET A 59 -18.09 -4.46 5.73
CA MET A 59 -19.06 -4.07 4.71
C MET A 59 -18.95 -4.88 3.42
N ARG A 60 -17.70 -5.25 3.00
CA ARG A 60 -17.49 -6.11 1.84
C ARG A 60 -17.97 -7.55 2.07
N GLY A 61 -17.96 -8.03 3.31
CA GLY A 61 -18.46 -9.35 3.68
C GLY A 61 -17.69 -10.53 3.09
N ARG A 62 -16.45 -10.34 2.62
CA ARG A 62 -15.63 -11.46 2.11
C ARG A 62 -15.22 -12.37 3.25
N GLU A 63 -15.59 -13.65 3.16
CA GLU A 63 -15.40 -14.61 4.24
C GLU A 63 -13.94 -14.72 4.70
N TYR A 64 -13.00 -14.82 3.75
CA TYR A 64 -11.58 -14.94 4.06
C TYR A 64 -10.95 -13.70 4.70
N GLU A 65 -11.61 -12.55 4.61
CA GLU A 65 -11.15 -11.30 5.24
C GLU A 65 -11.68 -11.12 6.66
N GLN A 66 -12.75 -11.81 7.04
CA GLN A 66 -13.40 -11.61 8.35
C GLN A 66 -12.53 -12.06 9.53
N SER A 67 -11.47 -12.84 9.28
CA SER A 67 -10.49 -13.23 10.29
C SER A 67 -9.34 -12.22 10.48
N ILE A 68 -9.27 -11.17 9.67
CA ILE A 68 -8.24 -10.14 9.81
C ILE A 68 -8.46 -9.34 11.08
N SER A 69 -7.44 -9.28 11.94
CA SER A 69 -7.51 -8.56 13.22
C SER A 69 -7.08 -7.10 13.07
N PRO A 70 -7.59 -6.18 13.94
CA PRO A 70 -7.09 -4.81 14.00
C PRO A 70 -5.59 -4.74 14.31
N GLU A 71 -5.08 -5.64 15.14
CA GLU A 71 -3.67 -5.72 15.51
C GLU A 71 -2.79 -6.00 14.28
N TYR A 72 -3.21 -6.91 13.42
CA TYR A 72 -2.51 -7.22 12.17
C TYR A 72 -2.39 -5.99 11.26
N LEU A 73 -3.47 -5.23 11.10
CA LEU A 73 -3.48 -4.00 10.31
C LEU A 73 -2.61 -2.92 10.96
N THR A 74 -2.62 -2.82 12.29
CA THR A 74 -1.78 -1.89 13.04
C THR A 74 -0.30 -2.21 12.86
N ASP A 75 0.07 -3.47 12.73
CA ASP A 75 1.46 -3.89 12.51
C ASP A 75 1.91 -3.65 11.06
N ILE A 76 1.01 -3.80 10.09
CA ILE A 76 1.33 -3.62 8.66
C ILE A 76 1.58 -2.15 8.31
N GLN A 77 0.82 -1.21 8.84
CA GLN A 77 0.93 0.21 8.47
C GLN A 77 2.33 0.80 8.72
N PRO A 78 2.98 0.57 9.88
CA PRO A 78 4.35 1.03 10.08
C PRO A 78 5.35 0.42 9.10
N SER A 79 5.14 -0.82 8.68
CA SER A 79 6.00 -1.50 7.72
C SER A 79 5.97 -0.81 6.35
N TYR A 80 4.83 -0.31 5.91
CA TYR A 80 4.73 0.52 4.71
C TYR A 80 5.52 1.81 4.85
N ARG A 81 5.40 2.50 5.98
CA ARG A 81 6.13 3.74 6.25
C ARG A 81 7.63 3.54 6.25
N GLU A 82 8.12 2.46 6.85
CA GLU A 82 9.55 2.12 6.85
C GLU A 82 10.05 1.87 5.43
N TYR A 83 9.28 1.15 4.63
CA TYR A 83 9.62 0.95 3.23
C TYR A 83 9.69 2.27 2.46
N PHE A 84 8.73 3.17 2.65
CA PHE A 84 8.70 4.44 1.95
C PHE A 84 9.91 5.32 2.24
N LYS A 85 10.47 5.26 3.45
CA LYS A 85 11.69 5.98 3.82
C LYS A 85 12.90 5.56 3.00
N THR A 86 12.92 4.32 2.51
CA THR A 86 14.03 3.76 1.74
C THR A 86 13.81 3.82 0.23
N ALA A 87 12.62 4.15 -0.22
CA ALA A 87 12.27 4.20 -1.63
C ALA A 87 12.78 5.48 -2.28
N ASP A 88 13.77 5.37 -3.16
CA ASP A 88 14.45 6.50 -3.79
C ASP A 88 14.50 6.40 -5.33
N LYS A 89 13.74 5.48 -5.93
CA LYS A 89 13.84 5.18 -7.36
C LYS A 89 12.62 5.61 -8.18
N PHE A 90 11.49 5.89 -7.53
CA PHE A 90 10.27 6.31 -8.21
C PHE A 90 9.43 7.19 -7.28
N PRO A 91 8.48 7.95 -7.83
CA PRO A 91 7.56 8.73 -7.02
C PRO A 91 6.59 7.85 -6.24
N ILE A 92 6.39 8.17 -4.96
CA ILE A 92 5.38 7.56 -4.10
C ILE A 92 4.47 8.66 -3.58
N VAL A 93 3.17 8.49 -3.72
CA VAL A 93 2.18 9.40 -3.17
C VAL A 93 1.36 8.66 -2.12
N VAL A 94 1.32 9.21 -0.91
CA VAL A 94 0.48 8.68 0.17
C VAL A 94 -0.76 9.56 0.26
N VAL A 95 -1.92 8.96 -0.01
CA VAL A 95 -3.22 9.65 0.05
C VAL A 95 -3.99 9.13 1.25
N ASP A 96 -4.34 10.02 2.18
CA ASP A 96 -5.21 9.66 3.30
C ASP A 96 -6.66 9.58 2.82
N THR A 97 -7.20 8.37 2.79
CA THR A 97 -8.57 8.09 2.34
C THR A 97 -9.54 7.84 3.49
N THR A 98 -9.13 8.07 4.74
CA THR A 98 -9.96 7.77 5.93
C THR A 98 -11.33 8.42 5.86
N LYS A 99 -11.42 9.64 5.33
CA LYS A 99 -12.66 10.41 5.22
C LYS A 99 -13.22 10.45 3.81
N LEU A 100 -12.63 9.72 2.86
CA LEU A 100 -13.07 9.70 1.48
C LEU A 100 -13.98 8.50 1.19
N ASP A 101 -14.96 8.70 0.31
CA ASP A 101 -15.76 7.64 -0.28
C ASP A 101 -15.76 7.80 -1.81
N PHE A 102 -14.68 7.35 -2.45
CA PHE A 102 -14.52 7.47 -3.89
C PHE A 102 -15.38 6.50 -4.70
N VAL A 103 -16.10 5.61 -4.03
CA VAL A 103 -17.07 4.70 -4.68
C VAL A 103 -18.42 5.37 -4.85
N GLN A 104 -18.93 6.05 -3.80
CA GLN A 104 -20.28 6.64 -3.79
C GLN A 104 -20.27 8.16 -3.95
N ASN A 105 -19.16 8.84 -3.64
CA ASN A 105 -19.04 10.28 -3.72
C ASN A 105 -18.23 10.68 -4.97
N ALA A 106 -18.89 11.34 -5.93
CA ALA A 106 -18.25 11.74 -7.18
C ALA A 106 -17.11 12.77 -6.98
N ALA A 107 -17.22 13.65 -6.00
CA ALA A 107 -16.18 14.64 -5.71
C ALA A 107 -14.90 13.95 -5.17
N ASP A 108 -15.04 12.97 -4.30
CA ASP A 108 -13.93 12.18 -3.77
C ASP A 108 -13.27 11.34 -4.87
N TYR A 109 -14.06 10.74 -5.75
CA TYR A 109 -13.55 10.02 -6.91
C TYR A 109 -12.74 10.93 -7.83
N ASN A 110 -13.27 12.11 -8.15
CA ASN A 110 -12.58 13.07 -9.02
C ASN A 110 -11.30 13.61 -8.38
N TYR A 111 -11.29 13.81 -7.08
CA TYR A 111 -10.10 14.20 -6.33
C TYR A 111 -9.00 13.14 -6.44
N LEU A 112 -9.33 11.88 -6.20
CA LEU A 112 -8.38 10.78 -6.32
C LEU A 112 -7.88 10.62 -7.76
N LYS A 113 -8.79 10.72 -8.73
CA LYS A 113 -8.46 10.66 -10.16
C LYS A 113 -7.48 11.76 -10.58
N ASP A 114 -7.67 12.98 -10.08
CA ASP A 114 -6.78 14.10 -10.33
C ASP A 114 -5.36 13.83 -9.78
N ILE A 115 -5.27 13.33 -8.56
CA ILE A 115 -4.00 12.94 -7.93
C ILE A 115 -3.26 11.92 -8.78
N VAL A 116 -3.94 10.89 -9.26
CA VAL A 116 -3.32 9.77 -9.97
C VAL A 116 -2.96 10.10 -11.41
N LEU A 117 -3.83 10.82 -12.12
CA LEU A 117 -3.74 10.95 -13.57
C LEU A 117 -3.27 12.32 -14.06
N ARG A 118 -3.41 13.37 -13.27
CA ARG A 118 -3.17 14.75 -13.74
C ARG A 118 -1.99 15.44 -13.09
N ARG A 119 -1.52 14.97 -11.94
CA ARG A 119 -0.40 15.59 -11.23
C ARG A 119 0.89 14.83 -11.47
N THR A 120 2.00 15.56 -11.38
CA THR A 120 3.35 14.98 -11.43
C THR A 120 4.01 15.14 -10.06
N TYR A 121 4.88 14.20 -9.72
CA TYR A 121 5.52 14.16 -8.41
C TYR A 121 7.02 13.90 -8.55
N PRO A 122 7.85 14.46 -7.66
CA PRO A 122 9.27 14.13 -7.64
C PRO A 122 9.49 12.69 -7.14
N ILE A 123 10.66 12.14 -7.42
CA ILE A 123 11.09 10.88 -6.83
C ILE A 123 11.12 11.03 -5.30
N GLY A 124 10.68 9.99 -4.60
CA GLY A 124 10.52 10.01 -3.15
C GLY A 124 9.05 10.07 -2.75
N VAL A 125 8.79 10.37 -1.48
CA VAL A 125 7.45 10.29 -0.90
C VAL A 125 6.81 11.67 -0.82
N THR A 126 5.59 11.79 -1.33
CA THR A 126 4.72 12.97 -1.16
C THR A 126 3.49 12.55 -0.37
N TYR A 127 3.20 13.27 0.72
CA TYR A 127 2.00 13.05 1.54
C TYR A 127 0.91 14.06 1.18
N LEU A 128 -0.29 13.56 0.92
CA LEU A 128 -1.46 14.38 0.61
C LEU A 128 -2.59 14.18 1.61
#